data_f949c80a73c8c4d357a683bac3cbe1c2
#
_entry.id   f949c80a73c8c4d357a683bac3cbe1c2
#
_cell.length_a   1.000
_cell.length_b   1.000
_cell.length_c   1.000
_cell.angle_alpha   90.00
_cell.angle_beta   90.00
_cell.angle_gamma   90.00
#
_symmetry.space_group_name_H-M   'P 1'
#
loop_
_entity.id
_entity.type
_entity.pdbx_description
1 polymer ?
#
loop_
_entity_poly.entity_id
_entity_poly.type
_entity_poly.pdbx_seq_one_letter_code
_entity_poly.pdbx_strand_id
1 'polypeptide(L)'
;MIVEDQALLAMELELVVAECGCHVIGAAMDMAGAFAIAERDRPDLALIDLNLLDGMTGPQIAERLVNEFGSAVVFLTADPEQIPEGFVGALGVVSKPFDETTIRDVVTFARRFIVDRTLGEAPRRFRLAPGLTPPAGGIAAS
;
A
#
# COMPACT_ATOMS: atom_id res chain seq x y z
N MET A 1 -4.74 -6.23 -3.32
CA MET A 1 -5.90 -6.12 -2.40
C MET A 1 -6.08 -4.67 -1.99
N ILE A 2 -7.31 -4.24 -1.83
CA ILE A 2 -7.63 -2.89 -1.38
C ILE A 2 -8.38 -2.97 -0.07
N VAL A 3 -7.99 -2.16 0.91
CA VAL A 3 -8.65 -2.10 2.21
C VAL A 3 -9.05 -0.66 2.47
N GLU A 4 -10.32 -0.35 2.23
CA GLU A 4 -10.88 0.99 2.25
C GLU A 4 -12.37 0.91 2.56
N ASP A 5 -12.86 1.67 3.53
CA ASP A 5 -14.26 1.62 3.91
C ASP A 5 -15.17 2.55 3.11
N GLN A 6 -14.61 3.47 2.34
CA GLN A 6 -15.39 4.30 1.45
C GLN A 6 -15.58 3.55 0.13
N ALA A 7 -16.76 3.03 -0.10
CA ALA A 7 -17.03 2.15 -1.24
C ALA A 7 -16.66 2.78 -2.59
N LEU A 8 -16.97 4.05 -2.78
CA LEU A 8 -16.68 4.73 -4.04
C LEU A 8 -15.18 4.85 -4.28
N LEU A 9 -14.42 5.20 -3.25
CA LEU A 9 -12.96 5.28 -3.37
C LEU A 9 -12.37 3.90 -3.61
N ALA A 10 -12.86 2.87 -2.95
CA ALA A 10 -12.41 1.50 -3.18
C ALA A 10 -12.62 1.09 -4.64
N MET A 11 -13.77 1.44 -5.22
CA MET A 11 -14.05 1.13 -6.64
C MET A 11 -13.09 1.86 -7.57
N GLU A 12 -12.81 3.13 -7.29
CA GLU A 12 -11.86 3.91 -8.08
C GLU A 12 -10.46 3.30 -8.01
N LEU A 13 -10.03 2.88 -6.83
CA LEU A 13 -8.73 2.24 -6.66
C LEU A 13 -8.65 0.91 -7.40
N GLU A 14 -9.72 0.11 -7.37
CA GLU A 14 -9.75 -1.15 -8.10
C GLU A 14 -9.57 -0.93 -9.60
N LEU A 15 -10.23 0.09 -10.15
CA LEU A 15 -10.10 0.41 -11.57
C LEU A 15 -8.68 0.82 -11.93
N VAL A 16 -8.08 1.70 -11.16
CA VAL A 16 -6.72 2.18 -11.44
C VAL A 16 -5.72 1.03 -11.33
N VAL A 17 -5.83 0.21 -10.30
CA VAL A 17 -4.94 -0.92 -10.08
C VAL A 17 -5.06 -1.93 -11.22
N ALA A 18 -6.29 -2.23 -11.66
CA ALA A 18 -6.53 -3.11 -12.78
C ALA A 18 -5.92 -2.57 -14.07
N GLU A 19 -6.04 -1.26 -14.29
CA GLU A 19 -5.43 -0.61 -15.46
C GLU A 19 -3.90 -0.67 -15.45
N CYS A 20 -3.31 -0.81 -14.28
CA CYS A 20 -1.86 -1.00 -14.15
C CYS A 20 -1.44 -2.44 -14.44
N GLY A 21 -2.36 -3.32 -14.80
CA GLY A 21 -2.06 -4.71 -15.11
C GLY A 21 -2.05 -5.63 -13.91
N CYS A 22 -2.56 -5.19 -12.76
CA CYS A 22 -2.64 -6.03 -11.57
C CYS A 22 -3.97 -6.76 -11.53
N HIS A 23 -3.95 -7.97 -10.99
CA HIS A 23 -5.18 -8.70 -10.73
C HIS A 23 -5.70 -8.30 -9.34
N VAL A 24 -6.89 -7.70 -9.30
CA VAL A 24 -7.50 -7.29 -8.04
C VAL A 24 -8.17 -8.50 -7.40
N ILE A 25 -7.65 -8.95 -6.25
CA ILE A 25 -8.19 -10.13 -5.58
C ILE A 25 -9.37 -9.82 -4.68
N GLY A 26 -9.60 -8.55 -4.37
CA GLY A 26 -10.75 -8.14 -3.60
C GLY A 26 -10.54 -6.82 -2.87
N ALA A 27 -11.63 -6.34 -2.29
CA ALA A 27 -11.62 -5.13 -1.47
C ALA A 27 -12.32 -5.44 -0.14
N ALA A 28 -11.78 -4.90 0.95
CA ALA A 28 -12.32 -5.08 2.28
C ALA A 28 -12.55 -3.74 2.95
N MET A 29 -13.47 -3.70 3.90
CA MET A 29 -13.80 -2.48 4.65
C MET A 29 -13.34 -2.54 6.11
N ASP A 30 -12.92 -3.70 6.57
CA ASP A 30 -12.52 -3.94 7.95
C ASP A 30 -11.47 -5.06 8.03
N MET A 31 -11.01 -5.32 9.22
CA MET A 31 -9.95 -6.30 9.45
C MET A 31 -10.39 -7.72 9.11
N ALA A 32 -11.59 -8.12 9.51
CA ALA A 32 -12.08 -9.47 9.23
C ALA A 32 -12.16 -9.74 7.74
N GLY A 33 -12.69 -8.78 6.98
CA GLY A 33 -12.77 -8.89 5.52
C GLY A 33 -11.39 -8.94 4.87
N ALA A 34 -10.45 -8.13 5.35
CA ALA A 34 -9.10 -8.10 4.82
C ALA A 34 -8.40 -9.44 5.02
N PHE A 35 -8.49 -10.01 6.22
CA PHE A 35 -7.84 -11.29 6.49
C PHE A 35 -8.50 -12.44 5.74
N ALA A 36 -9.81 -12.41 5.56
CA ALA A 36 -10.50 -13.43 4.76
C ALA A 36 -9.99 -13.46 3.32
N ILE A 37 -9.82 -12.28 2.72
CA ILE A 37 -9.29 -12.17 1.36
C ILE A 37 -7.83 -12.64 1.31
N ALA A 38 -7.02 -12.20 2.27
CA ALA A 38 -5.59 -12.54 2.30
C ALA A 38 -5.37 -14.05 2.44
N GLU A 39 -6.15 -14.70 3.29
CA GLU A 39 -6.04 -16.15 3.50
C GLU A 39 -6.46 -16.94 2.26
N ARG A 40 -7.43 -16.42 1.51
CA ARG A 40 -7.90 -17.07 0.29
C ARG A 40 -6.92 -16.92 -0.86
N ASP A 41 -6.39 -15.72 -1.08
CA ASP A 41 -5.64 -15.40 -2.30
C ASP A 41 -4.24 -14.80 -2.09
N ARG A 42 -3.76 -14.67 -0.88
CA ARG A 42 -2.40 -14.19 -0.55
C ARG A 42 -1.95 -12.97 -1.38
N PRO A 43 -2.26 -11.77 -0.97
CA PRO A 43 -1.95 -10.57 -1.77
C PRO A 43 -0.44 -10.31 -1.88
N ASP A 44 0.01 -9.90 -3.08
CA ASP A 44 1.38 -9.44 -3.28
C ASP A 44 1.50 -7.97 -2.90
N LEU A 45 0.41 -7.21 -3.11
CA LEU A 45 0.35 -5.78 -2.81
C LEU A 45 -0.98 -5.46 -2.14
N ALA A 46 -0.95 -4.64 -1.12
CA ALA A 46 -2.14 -4.13 -0.46
C ALA A 46 -2.08 -2.62 -0.30
N LEU A 47 -3.17 -1.95 -0.68
CA LEU A 47 -3.37 -0.53 -0.46
C LEU A 47 -4.33 -0.42 0.71
N ILE A 48 -3.90 0.18 1.82
CA ILE A 48 -4.64 0.13 3.08
C ILE A 48 -4.84 1.50 3.69
N ASP A 49 -6.08 1.86 4.01
CA ASP A 49 -6.37 3.03 4.83
C ASP A 49 -6.14 2.68 6.31
N LEU A 50 -5.77 3.66 7.10
CA LEU A 50 -5.58 3.47 8.54
C LEU A 50 -6.91 3.32 9.25
N ASN A 51 -7.89 4.17 8.90
CA ASN A 51 -9.19 4.19 9.56
C ASN A 51 -10.24 3.45 8.72
N LEU A 52 -10.81 2.42 9.29
CA LEU A 52 -11.75 1.54 8.62
C LEU A 52 -13.06 1.46 9.41
N LEU A 53 -14.01 0.63 8.99
CA LEU A 53 -15.29 0.49 9.68
C LEU A 53 -15.15 0.10 11.16
N ASP A 54 -14.15 -0.70 11.46
CA ASP A 54 -13.89 -1.19 12.82
C ASP A 54 -12.86 -0.34 13.59
N GLY A 55 -12.56 0.85 13.10
CA GLY A 55 -11.66 1.78 13.77
C GLY A 55 -10.29 1.86 13.10
N MET A 56 -9.28 2.22 13.89
CA MET A 56 -7.93 2.36 13.35
C MET A 56 -7.23 1.00 13.29
N THR A 57 -7.74 0.10 12.48
CA THR A 57 -7.23 -1.25 12.34
C THR A 57 -6.26 -1.44 11.17
N GLY A 58 -6.12 -0.41 10.32
CA GLY A 58 -5.21 -0.46 9.17
C GLY A 58 -3.79 -0.89 9.54
N PRO A 59 -3.18 -0.32 10.59
CA PRO A 59 -1.83 -0.73 10.98
C PRO A 59 -1.72 -2.21 11.36
N GLN A 60 -2.72 -2.75 12.06
CA GLN A 60 -2.73 -4.17 12.44
C GLN A 60 -2.85 -5.07 11.22
N ILE A 61 -3.68 -4.67 10.27
CA ILE A 61 -3.84 -5.39 9.01
C ILE A 61 -2.51 -5.40 8.26
N ALA A 62 -1.89 -4.23 8.14
CA ALA A 62 -0.61 -4.08 7.44
C ALA A 62 0.48 -4.96 8.06
N GLU A 63 0.58 -4.93 9.39
CA GLU A 63 1.61 -5.71 10.08
C GLU A 63 1.47 -7.21 9.80
N ARG A 64 0.26 -7.72 9.85
CA ARG A 64 0.01 -9.13 9.57
C ARG A 64 0.30 -9.47 8.11
N LEU A 65 -0.13 -8.61 7.18
CA LEU A 65 0.12 -8.85 5.76
C LEU A 65 1.61 -8.86 5.44
N VAL A 66 2.38 -7.98 6.05
CA VAL A 66 3.83 -7.95 5.86
C VAL A 66 4.47 -9.19 6.47
N ASN A 67 4.16 -9.50 7.72
CA ASN A 67 4.86 -10.55 8.47
C ASN A 67 4.44 -11.96 8.08
N GLU A 68 3.16 -12.20 7.83
CA GLU A 68 2.68 -13.54 7.55
C GLU A 68 2.52 -13.84 6.07
N PHE A 69 2.23 -12.84 5.26
CA PHE A 69 1.98 -13.04 3.84
C PHE A 69 3.09 -12.50 2.94
N GLY A 70 4.03 -11.76 3.48
CA GLY A 70 5.11 -11.17 2.68
C GLY A 70 4.63 -10.11 1.72
N SER A 71 3.47 -9.51 1.97
CA SER A 71 2.89 -8.52 1.07
C SER A 71 3.65 -7.21 1.13
N ALA A 72 3.72 -6.51 0.00
CA ALA A 72 4.11 -5.10 -0.01
C ALA A 72 2.86 -4.30 0.38
N VAL A 73 3.01 -3.35 1.29
CA VAL A 73 1.88 -2.55 1.76
C VAL A 73 2.15 -1.07 1.52
N VAL A 74 1.13 -0.38 1.04
CA VAL A 74 1.14 1.08 0.89
C VAL A 74 -0.06 1.61 1.66
N PHE A 75 0.18 2.56 2.58
CA PHE A 75 -0.91 3.22 3.28
C PHE A 75 -1.47 4.37 2.45
N LEU A 76 -2.79 4.54 2.49
CA LEU A 76 -3.49 5.66 1.87
C LEU A 76 -4.32 6.30 2.96
N THR A 77 -3.95 7.49 3.43
CA THR A 77 -4.64 8.05 4.58
C THR A 77 -4.68 9.59 4.58
N ALA A 78 -5.70 10.14 5.23
CA ALA A 78 -5.78 11.57 5.48
C ALA A 78 -4.90 11.97 6.67
N ASP A 79 -4.50 10.99 7.50
CA ASP A 79 -3.75 11.23 8.73
C ASP A 79 -2.40 10.49 8.75
N PRO A 80 -1.45 10.87 7.88
CA PRO A 80 -0.18 10.15 7.79
C PRO A 80 0.64 10.19 9.09
N GLU A 81 0.40 11.18 9.94
CA GLU A 81 1.11 11.27 11.21
C GLU A 81 0.65 10.22 12.22
N GLN A 82 -0.46 9.55 11.97
CA GLN A 82 -0.95 8.48 12.84
C GLN A 82 -0.37 7.10 12.51
N ILE A 83 0.42 7.01 11.45
CA ILE A 83 1.06 5.74 11.11
C ILE A 83 2.08 5.42 12.20
N PRO A 84 2.10 4.16 12.71
CA PRO A 84 3.07 3.77 13.71
C PRO A 84 4.51 3.97 13.25
N GLU A 85 5.41 4.21 14.19
CA GLU A 85 6.81 4.40 13.89
C GLU A 85 7.33 3.20 13.12
N GLY A 86 8.14 3.45 12.10
CA GLY A 86 8.66 2.37 11.26
C GLY A 86 7.67 1.84 10.24
N PHE A 87 6.44 2.38 10.20
CA PHE A 87 5.38 2.00 9.25
C PHE A 87 5.02 0.52 9.28
N VAL A 88 5.31 -0.19 10.36
CA VAL A 88 5.05 -1.64 10.57
C VAL A 88 5.47 -2.51 9.39
N GLY A 89 6.50 -2.10 8.67
CA GLY A 89 7.02 -2.84 7.53
C GLY A 89 6.42 -2.47 6.17
N ALA A 90 5.51 -1.49 6.13
CA ALA A 90 4.97 -1.00 4.86
C ALA A 90 6.04 -0.26 4.04
N LEU A 91 5.82 -0.14 2.73
CA LEU A 91 6.73 0.59 1.85
C LEU A 91 6.66 2.10 2.06
N GLY A 92 5.47 2.62 2.31
CA GLY A 92 5.29 4.05 2.45
C GLY A 92 3.82 4.46 2.50
N VAL A 93 3.58 5.75 2.34
CA VAL A 93 2.25 6.33 2.46
C VAL A 93 1.98 7.37 1.38
N VAL A 94 0.74 7.39 0.92
CA VAL A 94 0.20 8.47 0.09
C VAL A 94 -0.86 9.18 0.92
N SER A 95 -0.74 10.50 1.05
CA SER A 95 -1.72 11.29 1.79
C SER A 95 -2.95 11.58 0.94
N LYS A 96 -4.13 11.48 1.55
CA LYS A 96 -5.38 11.90 0.90
C LYS A 96 -5.52 13.42 0.99
N PRO A 97 -6.10 14.08 -0.02
CA PRO A 97 -6.59 13.52 -1.27
C PRO A 97 -5.45 13.26 -2.26
N PHE A 98 -5.64 12.28 -3.13
CA PHE A 98 -4.67 11.96 -4.18
C PHE A 98 -5.40 11.80 -5.51
N ASP A 99 -4.65 11.84 -6.61
CA ASP A 99 -5.19 11.64 -7.94
C ASP A 99 -4.81 10.28 -8.50
N GLU A 100 -5.39 9.92 -9.64
CA GLU A 100 -5.12 8.63 -10.27
C GLU A 100 -3.66 8.49 -10.68
N THR A 101 -3.05 9.57 -11.15
CA THR A 101 -1.64 9.53 -11.58
C THR A 101 -0.74 9.14 -10.42
N THR A 102 -0.98 9.69 -9.23
CA THR A 102 -0.23 9.32 -8.04
C THR A 102 -0.37 7.83 -7.75
N ILE A 103 -1.58 7.30 -7.81
CA ILE A 103 -1.81 5.88 -7.54
C ILE A 103 -1.14 5.00 -8.60
N ARG A 104 -1.22 5.36 -9.88
CA ARG A 104 -0.54 4.61 -10.95
C ARG A 104 0.96 4.55 -10.72
N ASP A 105 1.55 5.69 -10.36
CA ASP A 105 2.99 5.76 -10.13
C ASP A 105 3.41 4.93 -8.91
N VAL A 106 2.61 4.97 -7.84
CA VAL A 106 2.89 4.21 -6.63
C VAL A 106 2.73 2.70 -6.88
N VAL A 107 1.70 2.30 -7.60
CA VAL A 107 1.51 0.88 -7.95
C VAL A 107 2.64 0.37 -8.82
N THR A 108 3.09 1.17 -9.79
CA THR A 108 4.22 0.82 -10.65
C THR A 108 5.50 0.66 -9.81
N PHE A 109 5.73 1.59 -8.89
CA PHE A 109 6.86 1.53 -7.98
C PHE A 109 6.82 0.27 -7.12
N ALA A 110 5.67 -0.02 -6.54
CA ALA A 110 5.50 -1.20 -5.68
C ALA A 110 5.69 -2.51 -6.44
N ARG A 111 5.16 -2.59 -7.66
CA ARG A 111 5.31 -3.79 -8.50
C ARG A 111 6.78 -4.05 -8.82
N ARG A 112 7.54 -3.00 -9.11
CA ARG A 112 8.96 -3.15 -9.37
C ARG A 112 9.67 -3.69 -8.13
N PHE A 113 9.34 -3.17 -6.97
CA PHE A 113 9.90 -3.66 -5.73
C PHE A 113 9.55 -5.13 -5.49
N ILE A 114 8.32 -5.53 -5.76
CA ILE A 114 7.87 -6.92 -5.57
C ILE A 114 8.65 -7.87 -6.47
N VAL A 115 8.85 -7.49 -7.73
CA VAL A 115 9.52 -8.36 -8.71
C VAL A 115 11.02 -8.36 -8.54
N ASP A 116 11.64 -7.17 -8.45
CA ASP A 116 13.09 -7.04 -8.49
C ASP A 116 13.74 -6.84 -7.12
N ARG A 117 12.95 -6.58 -6.10
CA ARG A 117 13.43 -6.22 -4.76
C ARG A 117 14.30 -4.98 -4.77
N THR A 118 14.11 -4.11 -5.75
CA THR A 118 14.85 -2.86 -5.84
C THR A 118 13.89 -1.70 -5.67
N LEU A 119 14.34 -0.66 -4.96
CA LEU A 119 13.60 0.58 -4.84
C LEU A 119 14.06 1.50 -5.95
N GLY A 120 13.15 1.84 -6.84
CA GLY A 120 13.42 2.85 -7.85
C GLY A 120 13.33 4.25 -7.23
N GLU A 121 13.25 5.27 -8.07
CA GLU A 121 13.01 6.61 -7.60
C GLU A 121 11.58 6.68 -7.06
N ALA A 122 11.42 7.20 -5.85
CA ALA A 122 10.11 7.28 -5.23
C ALA A 122 9.22 8.27 -6.00
N PRO A 123 7.97 7.90 -6.28
CA PRO A 123 7.04 8.81 -6.94
C PRO A 123 6.78 10.06 -6.11
N ARG A 124 6.38 11.14 -6.79
CA ARG A 124 5.99 12.34 -6.09
C ARG A 124 4.78 12.03 -5.21
N ARG A 125 4.70 12.65 -4.06
CA ARG A 125 3.62 12.46 -3.08
C ARG A 125 3.58 11.09 -2.44
N PHE A 126 4.61 10.26 -2.67
CA PHE A 126 4.75 8.99 -1.99
C PHE A 126 5.92 9.11 -1.01
N ARG A 127 5.63 9.02 0.28
CA ARG A 127 6.66 9.09 1.30
C ARG A 127 7.06 7.68 1.69
N LEU A 128 8.31 7.33 1.45
CA LEU A 128 8.83 6.02 1.83
C LEU A 128 8.88 5.86 3.33
N ALA A 129 8.73 4.64 3.80
CA ALA A 129 8.87 4.33 5.21
C ALA A 129 10.28 4.67 5.69
N PRO A 130 10.43 5.05 6.97
CA PRO A 130 11.75 5.29 7.53
C PRO A 130 12.63 4.06 7.37
N GLY A 131 13.86 4.25 6.99
CA GLY A 131 14.80 3.16 6.77
C GLY A 131 14.82 2.60 5.36
N LEU A 132 13.83 2.90 4.54
CA LEU A 132 13.86 2.53 3.14
C LEU A 132 14.44 3.71 2.38
N THR A 133 15.56 3.50 1.72
CA THR A 133 16.23 4.57 1.00
C THR A 133 16.32 4.20 -0.46
N PRO A 134 15.81 5.03 -1.37
CA PRO A 134 15.97 4.77 -2.79
C PRO A 134 17.45 4.90 -3.14
N PRO A 135 17.90 4.28 -4.24
CA PRO A 135 19.28 4.39 -4.66
C PRO A 135 19.58 5.85 -4.87
N ALA A 136 20.67 6.29 -4.29
CA ALA A 136 21.04 7.67 -4.36
C ALA A 136 21.45 7.99 -5.73
N GLY A 137 20.56 8.52 -6.50
CA GLY A 137 20.86 9.12 -7.78
C GLY A 137 22.07 8.57 -8.48
N GLY A 138 22.27 7.39 -8.43
CA GLY A 138 23.41 6.86 -9.09
C GLY A 138 24.63 6.92 -8.26
N ILE A 139 24.53 7.44 -7.15
CA ILE A 139 25.64 7.55 -6.51
C ILE A 139 25.78 6.52 -5.78
N ALA A 140 25.03 6.28 -5.64
CA ALA A 140 25.08 5.51 -4.96
C ALA A 140 25.96 4.72 -5.11
N ALA A 141 25.95 4.82 -5.36
CA ALA A 141 26.50 4.25 -5.44
C ALA A 141 27.46 4.35 -5.04
N SER A 142 27.50 4.59 -4.98
CA SER A 142 28.45 4.65 -4.63
C SER A 142 28.77 4.00 -4.03
#